data_a906f4a43adb81563286915f600cf439
#
_entry.id   a906f4a43adb81563286915f600cf439
#
_cell.length_a   1.000
_cell.length_b   1.000
_cell.length_c   1.000
_cell.angle_alpha   90.00
_cell.angle_beta   90.00
_cell.angle_gamma   90.00
#
_symmetry.space_group_name_H-M   'P 1'
#
loop_
_entity.id
_entity.type
_entity.pdbx_description
1 polymer ?
#
loop_
_entity_poly.entity_id
_entity_poly.type
_entity_poly.pdbx_seq_one_letter_code
_entity_poly.pdbx_strand_id
1 'polypeptide(L)'
;MICSLNPPWKTMLSLLLTTMMALQTMAMLEVNVPEQPVVVLHGRDAVLNCSFSPASAFNLSDLSIFWQLTDTKRSVHGYWGERDQLVDQAERFANRTSLWPVQLGLGNASLLLSSVVVADEGSYTCFVRVQDYGSAALLLLVAAPYSKPVVTLESETNLRPGDELALTCVAYGGYPEAGVIWQDGGGRNLTENITTSLVANEEGLFTMTSVLTVVLEPNSTYSCGLFNPLLGEEGYAFVTITGQNMAFPPVALWVTVGLAVCLLVLLIALAAVCSRKIKESCEEARREAEEAKELEEEESKTGVGARRRAGDESGGSAYSLIQEVGGKNVMGFKEENASLEDIFNGLIGPLKMNVGKDF
;
A
#
# COMPACT_ATOMS: atom_id res chain seq x y z
N MET A 1 3.95 105.59 19.83
CA MET A 1 3.90 104.32 19.15
C MET A 1 4.62 103.30 20.02
N ILE A 2 3.89 102.47 20.73
CA ILE A 2 4.46 101.41 21.56
C ILE A 2 4.29 100.15 20.77
N CYS A 3 5.42 99.72 20.12
CA CYS A 3 5.47 98.41 19.46
C CYS A 3 5.55 97.30 20.51
N SER A 4 4.40 96.67 20.82
CA SER A 4 4.36 95.47 21.64
C SER A 4 4.89 94.31 20.83
N LEU A 5 6.20 94.10 20.93
CA LEU A 5 6.82 92.83 20.40
C LEU A 5 6.41 91.70 21.36
N ASN A 6 5.55 90.81 20.84
CA ASN A 6 5.27 89.58 21.54
C ASN A 6 6.61 88.75 21.62
N PRO A 7 7.04 88.35 22.80
CA PRO A 7 8.33 87.71 22.96
C PRO A 7 8.28 86.30 22.25
N PRO A 8 9.35 85.98 21.51
CA PRO A 8 9.38 84.78 20.66
C PRO A 8 9.13 83.46 21.39
N TRP A 9 9.31 83.40 22.72
CA TRP A 9 9.01 82.24 23.53
C TRP A 9 7.53 81.88 23.62
N LYS A 10 6.62 82.92 23.53
CA LYS A 10 5.17 82.68 23.55
C LYS A 10 4.68 82.03 22.26
N THR A 11 5.28 82.36 21.11
CA THR A 11 4.96 81.76 19.85
C THR A 11 5.53 80.36 19.78
N MET A 12 6.71 80.13 20.34
CA MET A 12 7.28 78.77 20.44
C MET A 12 6.52 77.87 21.38
N LEU A 13 6.05 78.40 22.54
CA LEU A 13 5.21 77.68 23.49
C LEU A 13 3.83 77.36 22.91
N SER A 14 3.25 78.25 22.12
CA SER A 14 1.99 78.05 21.42
C SER A 14 2.15 76.98 20.32
N LEU A 15 3.25 76.99 19.57
CA LEU A 15 3.56 75.98 18.59
C LEU A 15 3.85 74.59 19.22
N LEU A 16 4.56 74.58 20.37
CA LEU A 16 4.80 73.33 21.10
C LEU A 16 3.48 72.77 21.69
N LEU A 17 2.59 73.61 22.22
CA LEU A 17 1.27 73.18 22.69
C LEU A 17 0.36 72.71 21.56
N THR A 18 0.41 73.33 20.37
CA THR A 18 -0.38 72.92 19.23
C THR A 18 0.19 71.60 18.60
N THR A 19 1.52 71.44 18.61
CA THR A 19 2.12 70.17 18.19
C THR A 19 1.91 69.04 19.18
N MET A 20 1.92 69.31 20.48
CA MET A 20 1.53 68.36 21.54
C MET A 20 0.07 67.95 21.46
N MET A 21 -0.84 68.89 21.12
CA MET A 21 -2.24 68.52 20.88
C MET A 21 -2.48 67.77 19.56
N ALA A 22 -1.63 68.03 18.57
CA ALA A 22 -1.69 67.27 17.29
C ALA A 22 -1.09 65.84 17.40
N LEU A 23 -0.32 65.55 18.46
CA LEU A 23 0.19 64.23 18.76
C LEU A 23 -0.75 63.41 19.67
N GLN A 24 -1.99 63.79 19.84
CA GLN A 24 -3.01 62.84 20.31
C GLN A 24 -3.22 61.87 19.20
N THR A 25 -2.36 60.85 19.17
CA THR A 25 -2.59 59.63 18.40
C THR A 25 -3.99 59.19 18.77
N MET A 26 -4.88 59.14 17.77
CA MET A 26 -6.16 58.45 17.93
C MET A 26 -5.79 57.04 18.39
N ALA A 27 -6.08 56.73 19.65
CA ALA A 27 -5.89 55.41 20.18
C ALA A 27 -6.93 54.52 19.48
N MET A 28 -6.54 53.94 18.37
CA MET A 28 -7.34 52.95 17.67
C MET A 28 -7.50 51.74 18.57
N LEU A 29 -8.71 51.19 18.67
CA LEU A 29 -8.96 49.99 19.47
C LEU A 29 -8.05 48.86 18.98
N GLU A 30 -7.21 48.33 19.85
CA GLU A 30 -6.34 47.20 19.54
C GLU A 30 -7.17 45.93 19.46
N VAL A 31 -7.16 45.28 18.28
CA VAL A 31 -7.81 44.00 18.03
C VAL A 31 -6.75 43.01 17.58
N ASN A 32 -6.66 41.90 18.30
CA ASN A 32 -5.62 40.88 18.06
C ASN A 32 -6.24 39.55 17.63
N VAL A 33 -5.66 38.94 16.62
CA VAL A 33 -6.01 37.62 16.11
C VAL A 33 -4.72 36.81 15.93
N PRO A 34 -4.78 35.46 15.80
CA PRO A 34 -3.62 34.66 15.50
C PRO A 34 -2.94 35.10 14.21
N GLU A 35 -1.60 35.21 14.21
CA GLU A 35 -0.78 35.47 13.00
C GLU A 35 -0.69 34.25 12.12
N GLN A 36 -0.66 33.07 12.75
CA GLN A 36 -0.62 31.79 12.03
C GLN A 36 -2.02 31.38 11.60
N PRO A 37 -2.17 30.74 10.42
CA PRO A 37 -3.44 30.20 10.00
C PRO A 37 -4.05 29.25 11.04
N VAL A 38 -5.34 29.33 11.23
CA VAL A 38 -6.10 28.38 12.03
C VAL A 38 -6.39 27.17 11.17
N VAL A 39 -5.75 26.04 11.45
CA VAL A 39 -6.00 24.78 10.73
C VAL A 39 -7.02 23.97 11.52
N VAL A 40 -8.10 23.53 10.86
CA VAL A 40 -9.14 22.72 11.47
C VAL A 40 -9.49 21.51 10.62
N LEU A 41 -9.81 20.40 11.25
CA LEU A 41 -10.24 19.20 10.53
C LEU A 41 -11.68 19.36 10.03
N HIS A 42 -11.94 18.94 8.82
CA HIS A 42 -13.29 18.86 8.24
C HIS A 42 -14.28 18.18 9.19
N GLY A 43 -15.45 18.77 9.36
CA GLY A 43 -16.49 18.29 10.27
C GLY A 43 -16.27 18.61 11.75
N ARG A 44 -15.14 19.23 12.13
CA ARG A 44 -14.87 19.70 13.51
C ARG A 44 -15.24 21.16 13.69
N ASP A 45 -15.34 21.55 14.95
CA ASP A 45 -15.61 22.94 15.32
C ASP A 45 -14.30 23.74 15.33
N ALA A 46 -14.36 24.97 14.83
CA ALA A 46 -13.27 25.94 14.86
C ALA A 46 -13.55 27.09 15.82
N VAL A 47 -12.53 27.49 16.56
CA VAL A 47 -12.56 28.74 17.32
C VAL A 47 -11.68 29.77 16.59
N LEU A 48 -12.30 30.79 16.01
CA LEU A 48 -11.62 31.90 15.38
C LEU A 48 -11.33 32.93 16.46
N ASN A 49 -10.12 32.92 17.01
CA ASN A 49 -9.73 33.74 18.12
C ASN A 49 -9.66 35.22 17.71
N CYS A 50 -10.31 36.07 18.48
CA CYS A 50 -10.26 37.52 18.35
C CYS A 50 -10.37 38.15 19.75
N SER A 51 -9.35 38.90 20.16
CA SER A 51 -9.34 39.62 21.41
C SER A 51 -9.21 41.11 21.16
N PHE A 52 -9.76 41.93 22.06
CA PHE A 52 -9.64 43.36 21.98
C PHE A 52 -9.35 43.97 23.34
N SER A 53 -8.65 45.11 23.33
CA SER A 53 -8.24 45.82 24.53
C SER A 53 -8.86 47.24 24.54
N PRO A 54 -10.00 47.47 25.23
CA PRO A 54 -10.59 48.79 25.31
C PRO A 54 -9.75 49.71 26.22
N ALA A 55 -9.64 50.97 25.86
CA ALA A 55 -8.86 51.96 26.61
C ALA A 55 -9.44 52.25 28.00
N SER A 56 -10.73 51.98 28.21
CA SER A 56 -11.44 52.17 29.48
C SER A 56 -12.55 51.15 29.67
N ALA A 57 -13.10 51.06 30.88
CA ALA A 57 -14.26 50.24 31.16
C ALA A 57 -15.45 50.65 30.27
N PHE A 58 -16.20 49.69 29.77
CA PHE A 58 -17.33 49.89 28.85
C PHE A 58 -18.54 49.06 29.29
N ASN A 59 -19.73 49.45 28.79
CA ASN A 59 -20.93 48.65 28.93
C ASN A 59 -21.13 47.75 27.71
N LEU A 60 -21.70 46.58 27.92
CA LEU A 60 -21.98 45.65 26.80
C LEU A 60 -22.96 46.21 25.77
N SER A 61 -23.82 47.17 26.18
CA SER A 61 -24.72 47.92 25.29
C SER A 61 -23.98 48.76 24.24
N ASP A 62 -22.75 49.19 24.55
CA ASP A 62 -21.91 49.98 23.65
C ASP A 62 -21.03 49.15 22.72
N LEU A 63 -20.97 47.82 22.97
CA LEU A 63 -20.19 46.87 22.20
C LEU A 63 -20.92 46.46 20.93
N SER A 64 -20.20 46.53 19.83
CA SER A 64 -20.61 45.92 18.58
C SER A 64 -19.49 45.06 18.03
N ILE A 65 -19.81 43.83 17.65
CA ILE A 65 -18.88 42.88 17.03
C ILE A 65 -19.45 42.45 15.68
N PHE A 66 -18.60 42.38 14.66
CA PHE A 66 -19.00 41.97 13.36
C PHE A 66 -17.92 41.09 12.73
N TRP A 67 -18.27 39.85 12.43
CA TRP A 67 -17.47 38.93 11.71
C TRP A 67 -17.89 38.87 10.26
N GLN A 68 -16.96 38.98 9.32
CA GLN A 68 -17.24 38.87 7.89
C GLN A 68 -16.10 38.14 7.16
N LEU A 69 -16.42 37.60 6.02
CA LEU A 69 -15.39 37.14 5.08
C LEU A 69 -14.64 38.36 4.54
N THR A 70 -13.32 38.28 4.52
CA THR A 70 -12.45 39.41 4.14
C THR A 70 -12.60 39.80 2.67
N ASP A 71 -12.73 38.81 1.78
CA ASP A 71 -12.79 38.97 0.31
C ASP A 71 -14.17 39.42 -0.18
N THR A 72 -15.22 38.70 0.22
CA THR A 72 -16.59 38.89 -0.28
C THR A 72 -17.40 39.85 0.54
N LYS A 73 -16.91 40.26 1.74
CA LYS A 73 -17.61 41.09 2.71
C LYS A 73 -18.96 40.50 3.18
N ARG A 74 -19.19 39.20 2.95
CA ARG A 74 -20.40 38.53 3.45
C ARG A 74 -20.36 38.38 4.96
N SER A 75 -21.51 38.65 5.59
CA SER A 75 -21.68 38.55 7.05
C SER A 75 -21.58 37.09 7.50
N VAL A 76 -20.75 36.86 8.51
CA VAL A 76 -20.59 35.57 9.19
C VAL A 76 -21.36 35.57 10.52
N HIS A 77 -21.20 36.62 11.33
CA HIS A 77 -21.91 36.80 12.61
C HIS A 77 -21.91 38.27 13.02
N GLY A 78 -22.99 38.71 13.60
CA GLY A 78 -23.12 40.06 14.15
C GLY A 78 -23.58 40.01 15.60
N TYR A 79 -23.10 40.97 16.43
CA TYR A 79 -23.53 41.15 17.81
C TYR A 79 -23.55 42.64 18.16
N TRP A 80 -24.72 43.16 18.52
CA TRP A 80 -24.90 44.52 19.07
C TRP A 80 -26.21 44.63 19.84
N GLY A 81 -26.30 45.61 20.72
CA GLY A 81 -27.47 45.76 21.60
C GLY A 81 -27.67 44.53 22.49
N GLU A 82 -26.56 43.95 22.98
CA GLU A 82 -26.50 42.82 23.91
C GLU A 82 -27.09 41.49 23.36
N ARG A 83 -27.17 41.35 22.07
CA ARG A 83 -27.72 40.14 21.42
C ARG A 83 -27.11 39.89 20.04
N ASP A 84 -27.22 38.66 19.59
CA ASP A 84 -26.86 38.28 18.23
C ASP A 84 -27.80 38.94 17.20
N GLN A 85 -27.23 39.34 16.08
CA GLN A 85 -27.88 39.99 14.95
C GLN A 85 -27.57 39.21 13.67
N LEU A 86 -28.45 38.29 13.34
CA LEU A 86 -28.20 37.30 12.28
C LEU A 86 -29.04 37.52 11.02
N VAL A 87 -29.73 38.66 10.90
CA VAL A 87 -30.61 38.94 9.75
C VAL A 87 -29.85 38.94 8.42
N ASP A 88 -28.65 39.50 8.43
CA ASP A 88 -27.78 39.59 7.23
C ASP A 88 -26.74 38.48 7.16
N GLN A 89 -26.83 37.47 8.04
CA GLN A 89 -25.91 36.34 8.04
C GLN A 89 -26.03 35.55 6.73
N ALA A 90 -24.90 35.25 6.09
CA ALA A 90 -24.89 34.41 4.90
C ALA A 90 -25.42 33.00 5.24
N GLU A 91 -26.28 32.46 4.40
CA GLU A 91 -27.00 31.19 4.60
C GLU A 91 -26.10 30.03 5.03
N ARG A 92 -24.91 29.93 4.44
CA ARG A 92 -23.93 28.84 4.76
C ARG A 92 -23.44 28.86 6.21
N PHE A 93 -23.59 30.00 6.95
CA PHE A 93 -23.20 30.12 8.34
C PHE A 93 -24.39 30.02 9.31
N ALA A 94 -25.62 29.91 8.77
CA ALA A 94 -26.83 29.87 9.60
C ALA A 94 -26.78 28.67 10.57
N ASN A 95 -27.08 28.97 11.84
CA ASN A 95 -27.07 28.01 12.97
C ASN A 95 -25.72 27.35 13.27
N ARG A 96 -24.61 27.85 12.68
CA ARG A 96 -23.26 27.30 12.87
C ARG A 96 -22.30 28.22 13.61
N THR A 97 -22.72 29.41 13.96
CA THR A 97 -21.86 30.43 14.59
C THR A 97 -22.39 30.88 15.95
N SER A 98 -21.50 31.10 16.90
CA SER A 98 -21.84 31.67 18.21
C SER A 98 -20.64 32.39 18.81
N LEU A 99 -20.95 33.38 19.67
CA LEU A 99 -20.03 34.08 20.56
C LEU A 99 -20.22 33.59 21.99
N TRP A 100 -19.31 33.95 22.87
CA TRP A 100 -19.41 33.69 24.33
C TRP A 100 -19.82 34.96 25.09
N PRO A 101 -21.11 35.20 25.38
CA PRO A 101 -21.59 36.46 25.97
C PRO A 101 -20.86 36.84 27.26
N VAL A 102 -20.55 35.87 28.11
CA VAL A 102 -19.83 36.11 29.38
C VAL A 102 -18.41 36.63 29.16
N GLN A 103 -17.79 36.27 28.05
CA GLN A 103 -16.40 36.63 27.75
C GLN A 103 -16.28 37.95 26.99
N LEU A 104 -17.36 38.45 26.39
CA LEU A 104 -17.36 39.69 25.64
C LEU A 104 -16.94 40.90 26.52
N GLY A 105 -17.41 40.94 27.76
CA GLY A 105 -17.01 41.97 28.74
C GLY A 105 -15.55 41.90 29.17
N LEU A 106 -14.89 40.80 28.90
CA LEU A 106 -13.47 40.57 29.19
C LEU A 106 -12.56 40.81 27.95
N GLY A 107 -13.12 41.33 26.86
CA GLY A 107 -12.37 41.61 25.64
C GLY A 107 -12.18 40.40 24.71
N ASN A 108 -12.95 39.33 24.86
CA ASN A 108 -12.91 38.18 23.99
C ASN A 108 -14.10 38.18 23.02
N ALA A 109 -13.81 38.44 21.73
CA ALA A 109 -14.76 38.43 20.62
C ALA A 109 -14.60 37.20 19.70
N SER A 110 -13.95 36.14 20.19
CA SER A 110 -13.74 34.93 19.41
C SER A 110 -15.05 34.32 18.92
N LEU A 111 -15.04 33.77 17.72
CA LEU A 111 -16.18 33.14 17.08
C LEU A 111 -16.02 31.62 17.08
N LEU A 112 -17.03 30.91 17.56
CA LEU A 112 -17.17 29.47 17.32
C LEU A 112 -17.85 29.30 15.97
N LEU A 113 -17.24 28.50 15.10
CA LEU A 113 -17.80 28.01 13.85
C LEU A 113 -17.89 26.48 13.93
N SER A 114 -19.12 25.95 13.98
CA SER A 114 -19.37 24.52 14.16
C SER A 114 -19.37 23.77 12.83
N SER A 115 -18.94 22.51 12.87
CA SER A 115 -18.96 21.57 11.75
C SER A 115 -18.37 22.18 10.47
N VAL A 116 -17.11 22.57 10.54
CA VAL A 116 -16.40 23.26 9.45
C VAL A 116 -16.32 22.37 8.21
N VAL A 117 -16.64 22.96 7.07
CA VAL A 117 -16.58 22.32 5.75
C VAL A 117 -15.52 23.00 4.88
N VAL A 118 -15.09 22.34 3.79
CA VAL A 118 -14.10 22.88 2.84
C VAL A 118 -14.48 24.29 2.35
N ALA A 119 -15.77 24.53 2.08
CA ALA A 119 -16.27 25.83 1.64
C ALA A 119 -16.12 26.97 2.67
N ASP A 120 -15.81 26.65 3.93
CA ASP A 120 -15.55 27.68 4.96
C ASP A 120 -14.10 28.17 4.95
N GLU A 121 -13.21 27.53 4.22
CA GLU A 121 -11.82 27.98 4.07
C GLU A 121 -11.76 29.40 3.53
N GLY A 122 -10.93 30.23 4.15
CA GLY A 122 -10.78 31.62 3.73
C GLY A 122 -10.34 32.57 4.83
N SER A 123 -10.26 33.86 4.49
CA SER A 123 -9.88 34.91 5.41
C SER A 123 -11.11 35.51 6.06
N TYR A 124 -11.08 35.66 7.39
CA TYR A 124 -12.14 36.20 8.22
C TYR A 124 -11.65 37.48 8.92
N THR A 125 -12.45 38.51 8.89
CA THR A 125 -12.16 39.77 9.59
C THR A 125 -13.08 39.93 10.79
N CYS A 126 -12.48 40.12 11.96
CA CYS A 126 -13.14 40.50 13.20
C CYS A 126 -13.13 41.99 13.31
N PHE A 127 -14.29 42.63 13.35
CA PHE A 127 -14.48 44.05 13.64
C PHE A 127 -15.05 44.19 15.05
N VAL A 128 -14.46 45.07 15.81
CA VAL A 128 -14.93 45.40 17.15
C VAL A 128 -15.08 46.90 17.25
N ARG A 129 -16.19 47.33 17.77
CA ARG A 129 -16.46 48.73 18.09
C ARG A 129 -16.93 48.85 19.55
N VAL A 130 -16.18 49.60 20.33
CA VAL A 130 -16.52 50.06 21.69
C VAL A 130 -15.86 51.41 21.85
N GLN A 131 -16.59 52.55 21.91
CA GLN A 131 -16.03 53.90 21.85
C GLN A 131 -15.27 54.19 20.53
N ASP A 132 -14.15 53.46 20.29
CA ASP A 132 -13.40 53.43 19.06
C ASP A 132 -13.64 52.11 18.31
N TYR A 133 -13.13 52.01 17.09
CA TYR A 133 -13.22 50.77 16.32
C TYR A 133 -11.84 50.20 16.01
N GLY A 134 -11.78 48.88 15.90
CA GLY A 134 -10.63 48.15 15.47
C GLY A 134 -11.02 46.93 14.65
N SER A 135 -10.08 46.40 13.90
CA SER A 135 -10.31 45.16 13.16
C SER A 135 -9.01 44.42 12.92
N ALA A 136 -9.09 43.10 12.86
CA ALA A 136 -7.98 42.25 12.48
C ALA A 136 -8.51 41.07 11.66
N ALA A 137 -7.68 40.52 10.78
CA ALA A 137 -8.04 39.41 9.92
C ALA A 137 -7.18 38.18 10.20
N LEU A 138 -7.79 37.01 10.18
CA LEU A 138 -7.13 35.72 10.32
C LEU A 138 -7.48 34.80 9.11
N LEU A 139 -6.66 33.79 8.90
CA LEU A 139 -6.87 32.78 7.85
C LEU A 139 -7.32 31.46 8.49
N LEU A 140 -8.44 30.93 8.02
CA LEU A 140 -8.92 29.58 8.32
C LEU A 140 -8.54 28.65 7.16
N LEU A 141 -7.83 27.57 7.49
CA LEU A 141 -7.52 26.48 6.57
C LEU A 141 -8.24 25.22 7.03
N VAL A 142 -8.79 24.51 6.08
CA VAL A 142 -9.45 23.22 6.35
C VAL A 142 -8.52 22.09 5.97
N ALA A 143 -8.52 21.02 6.76
CA ALA A 143 -7.77 19.80 6.46
C ALA A 143 -8.66 18.59 6.63
N ALA A 144 -8.44 17.57 5.81
CA ALA A 144 -9.03 16.25 5.98
C ALA A 144 -7.97 15.18 5.66
N PRO A 145 -7.80 14.15 6.51
CA PRO A 145 -6.88 13.09 6.24
C PRO A 145 -7.37 12.27 5.05
N TYR A 146 -6.46 11.87 4.17
CA TYR A 146 -6.77 10.88 3.14
C TYR A 146 -6.93 9.49 3.75
N SER A 147 -7.74 8.65 3.13
CA SER A 147 -7.72 7.22 3.42
C SER A 147 -6.33 6.65 3.17
N LYS A 148 -5.99 5.51 3.77
CA LYS A 148 -4.77 4.78 3.40
C LYS A 148 -4.78 4.54 1.89
N PRO A 149 -3.70 4.87 1.16
CA PRO A 149 -3.61 4.62 -0.27
C PRO A 149 -3.69 3.13 -0.57
N VAL A 150 -4.25 2.79 -1.72
CA VAL A 150 -4.33 1.42 -2.23
C VAL A 150 -3.73 1.40 -3.62
N VAL A 151 -2.78 0.51 -3.87
CA VAL A 151 -2.24 0.29 -5.21
C VAL A 151 -2.92 -0.92 -5.82
N THR A 152 -3.48 -0.74 -7.00
CA THR A 152 -4.08 -1.78 -7.82
C THR A 152 -3.33 -1.93 -9.13
N LEU A 153 -3.32 -3.14 -9.63
CA LEU A 153 -2.73 -3.51 -10.90
C LEU A 153 -3.86 -3.67 -11.92
N GLU A 154 -3.83 -2.95 -13.02
CA GLU A 154 -4.67 -3.29 -14.16
C GLU A 154 -4.07 -4.52 -14.85
N SER A 155 -4.54 -5.70 -14.46
CA SER A 155 -4.04 -6.97 -14.97
C SER A 155 -4.80 -7.36 -16.22
N GLU A 156 -4.15 -7.27 -17.37
CA GLU A 156 -4.51 -8.14 -18.49
C GLU A 156 -3.99 -9.56 -18.17
N THR A 157 -4.87 -10.54 -18.24
CA THR A 157 -4.51 -11.96 -18.10
C THR A 157 -3.50 -12.32 -19.17
N ASN A 158 -2.23 -12.62 -18.81
CA ASN A 158 -1.09 -13.04 -19.60
C ASN A 158 0.04 -12.00 -19.79
N LEU A 159 0.32 -11.19 -18.79
CA LEU A 159 1.45 -10.28 -18.78
C LEU A 159 2.77 -11.04 -18.93
N ARG A 160 3.64 -10.56 -19.82
CA ARG A 160 4.99 -11.10 -20.07
C ARG A 160 6.04 -10.09 -19.58
N PRO A 161 7.21 -10.57 -19.14
CA PRO A 161 8.33 -9.68 -18.91
C PRO A 161 8.60 -8.79 -20.13
N GLY A 162 8.66 -7.48 -19.92
CA GLY A 162 8.84 -6.48 -20.98
C GLY A 162 7.52 -5.80 -21.44
N ASP A 163 6.35 -6.28 -21.03
CA ASP A 163 5.08 -5.58 -21.30
C ASP A 163 4.96 -4.31 -20.45
N GLU A 164 4.26 -3.30 -20.95
CA GLU A 164 3.91 -2.11 -20.16
C GLU A 164 2.76 -2.43 -19.21
N LEU A 165 2.86 -1.94 -17.99
CA LEU A 165 1.92 -2.16 -16.92
C LEU A 165 1.54 -0.85 -16.23
N ALA A 166 0.25 -0.62 -16.03
CA ALA A 166 -0.26 0.51 -15.27
C ALA A 166 -0.52 0.11 -13.80
N LEU A 167 0.14 0.82 -12.89
CA LEU A 167 -0.06 0.74 -11.45
C LEU A 167 -0.92 1.94 -11.05
N THR A 168 -2.09 1.68 -10.48
CA THR A 168 -3.03 2.73 -10.07
C THR A 168 -3.06 2.84 -8.54
N CYS A 169 -2.67 4.01 -8.02
CA CYS A 169 -2.72 4.36 -6.61
C CYS A 169 -3.94 5.26 -6.36
N VAL A 170 -4.79 4.89 -5.41
CA VAL A 170 -6.01 5.64 -5.08
C VAL A 170 -6.09 5.89 -3.58
N ALA A 171 -6.47 7.13 -3.21
CA ALA A 171 -6.81 7.50 -1.85
C ALA A 171 -8.01 8.46 -1.85
N TYR A 172 -8.85 8.40 -0.81
CA TYR A 172 -10.16 9.04 -0.78
C TYR A 172 -10.30 10.02 0.37
N GLY A 173 -11.15 11.04 0.16
CA GLY A 173 -11.74 11.85 1.22
C GLY A 173 -10.80 12.84 1.88
N GLY A 174 -9.65 13.14 1.28
CA GLY A 174 -8.68 14.08 1.83
C GLY A 174 -8.80 15.51 1.34
N TYR A 175 -8.20 16.45 2.06
CA TYR A 175 -8.08 17.88 1.71
C TYR A 175 -6.91 18.50 2.49
N PRO A 176 -6.15 19.43 1.91
CA PRO A 176 -6.14 19.86 0.50
C PRO A 176 -5.52 18.79 -0.43
N GLU A 177 -5.16 19.21 -1.65
CA GLU A 177 -4.44 18.36 -2.60
C GLU A 177 -3.19 17.75 -1.96
N ALA A 178 -3.06 16.42 -2.05
CA ALA A 178 -1.92 15.70 -1.52
C ALA A 178 -0.77 15.62 -2.53
N GLY A 179 0.46 15.66 -2.03
CA GLY A 179 1.63 15.26 -2.79
C GLY A 179 1.67 13.74 -2.97
N VAL A 180 2.02 13.28 -4.18
CA VAL A 180 2.19 11.86 -4.50
C VAL A 180 3.61 11.59 -4.93
N ILE A 181 4.21 10.54 -4.40
CA ILE A 181 5.57 10.10 -4.72
C ILE A 181 5.52 8.60 -5.04
N TRP A 182 6.05 8.24 -6.20
CA TRP A 182 6.28 6.85 -6.55
C TRP A 182 7.74 6.48 -6.37
N GLN A 183 8.01 5.30 -5.80
CA GLN A 183 9.36 4.79 -5.59
C GLN A 183 9.48 3.34 -6.06
N ASP A 184 10.68 2.99 -6.53
CA ASP A 184 11.04 1.60 -6.81
C ASP A 184 11.44 0.84 -5.53
N GLY A 185 11.70 -0.46 -5.64
CA GLY A 185 12.12 -1.30 -4.52
C GLY A 185 13.44 -0.91 -3.86
N GLY A 186 14.23 -0.04 -4.49
CA GLY A 186 15.45 0.56 -3.96
C GLY A 186 15.22 1.88 -3.24
N GLY A 187 13.98 2.40 -3.19
CA GLY A 187 13.64 3.69 -2.58
C GLY A 187 13.97 4.89 -3.47
N ARG A 188 14.25 4.69 -4.75
CA ARG A 188 14.50 5.77 -5.71
C ARG A 188 13.18 6.32 -6.20
N ASN A 189 13.03 7.66 -6.17
CA ASN A 189 11.86 8.35 -6.69
C ASN A 189 11.75 8.19 -8.21
N LEU A 190 10.56 7.79 -8.65
CA LEU A 190 10.18 7.75 -10.05
C LEU A 190 9.47 9.05 -10.39
N THR A 191 9.81 9.66 -11.52
CA THR A 191 9.26 10.96 -11.94
C THR A 191 8.68 10.93 -13.36
N GLU A 192 8.93 9.85 -14.10
CA GLU A 192 8.48 9.67 -15.47
C GLU A 192 7.25 8.77 -15.55
N ASN A 193 6.43 8.96 -16.56
CA ASN A 193 5.24 8.15 -16.85
C ASN A 193 4.21 8.12 -15.70
N ILE A 194 4.08 9.24 -14.96
CA ILE A 194 3.13 9.42 -13.87
C ILE A 194 2.04 10.39 -14.32
N THR A 195 0.78 9.99 -14.13
CA THR A 195 -0.38 10.85 -14.31
C THR A 195 -1.18 10.87 -13.02
N THR A 196 -1.39 12.06 -12.44
CA THR A 196 -2.19 12.22 -11.23
C THR A 196 -3.42 13.06 -11.53
N SER A 197 -4.57 12.62 -11.05
CA SER A 197 -5.85 13.31 -11.15
C SER A 197 -6.52 13.41 -9.79
N LEU A 198 -7.27 14.51 -9.59
CA LEU A 198 -8.03 14.81 -8.39
C LEU A 198 -9.48 15.05 -8.79
N VAL A 199 -10.39 14.41 -8.09
CA VAL A 199 -11.82 14.59 -8.26
C VAL A 199 -12.43 14.96 -6.91
N ALA A 200 -13.05 16.16 -6.83
CA ALA A 200 -13.76 16.59 -5.62
C ALA A 200 -15.14 15.92 -5.56
N ASN A 201 -15.55 15.50 -4.36
CA ASN A 201 -16.92 15.09 -4.08
C ASN A 201 -17.81 16.32 -3.77
N GLU A 202 -19.09 16.11 -3.42
CA GLU A 202 -20.03 17.18 -3.09
C GLU A 202 -19.61 18.01 -1.87
N GLU A 203 -18.83 17.45 -0.97
CA GLU A 203 -18.28 18.12 0.23
C GLU A 203 -16.98 18.90 -0.06
N GLY A 204 -16.46 18.80 -1.28
CA GLY A 204 -15.19 19.40 -1.69
C GLY A 204 -13.95 18.56 -1.33
N LEU A 205 -14.13 17.36 -0.77
CA LEU A 205 -13.04 16.44 -0.45
C LEU A 205 -12.56 15.72 -1.70
N PHE A 206 -11.24 15.51 -1.81
CA PHE A 206 -10.63 14.91 -2.99
C PHE A 206 -10.55 13.40 -2.92
N THR A 207 -10.83 12.78 -4.06
CA THR A 207 -10.34 11.46 -4.42
C THR A 207 -9.12 11.66 -5.30
N MET A 208 -7.97 11.19 -4.83
CA MET A 208 -6.71 11.23 -5.56
C MET A 208 -6.50 9.90 -6.28
N THR A 209 -6.20 9.96 -7.57
CA THR A 209 -5.81 8.81 -8.40
C THR A 209 -4.52 9.13 -9.10
N SER A 210 -3.48 8.32 -8.87
CA SER A 210 -2.18 8.45 -9.53
C SER A 210 -1.85 7.15 -10.24
N VAL A 211 -1.51 7.25 -11.53
CA VAL A 211 -1.17 6.12 -12.39
C VAL A 211 0.30 6.21 -12.77
N LEU A 212 1.04 5.17 -12.49
CA LEU A 212 2.43 4.97 -12.91
C LEU A 212 2.47 3.87 -13.96
N THR A 213 3.01 4.17 -15.15
CA THR A 213 3.26 3.16 -16.18
C THR A 213 4.71 2.69 -16.10
N VAL A 214 4.91 1.39 -15.94
CA VAL A 214 6.24 0.76 -15.84
C VAL A 214 6.36 -0.40 -16.82
N VAL A 215 7.59 -0.73 -17.21
CA VAL A 215 7.89 -1.97 -17.92
C VAL A 215 7.96 -3.10 -16.89
N LEU A 216 7.24 -4.18 -17.15
CA LEU A 216 7.15 -5.33 -16.27
C LEU A 216 8.51 -6.02 -16.09
N GLU A 217 9.08 -5.87 -14.90
CA GLU A 217 10.27 -6.61 -14.47
C GLU A 217 9.88 -7.62 -13.38
N PRO A 218 10.29 -8.89 -13.49
CA PRO A 218 10.03 -9.90 -12.46
C PRO A 218 10.64 -9.51 -11.11
N ASN A 219 9.88 -9.73 -10.02
CA ASN A 219 10.30 -9.46 -8.64
C ASN A 219 10.58 -7.96 -8.35
N SER A 220 10.03 -7.05 -9.14
CA SER A 220 10.07 -5.62 -8.84
C SER A 220 9.00 -5.25 -7.81
N THR A 221 9.34 -4.31 -6.94
CA THR A 221 8.44 -3.71 -5.95
C THR A 221 8.31 -2.23 -6.23
N TYR A 222 7.10 -1.71 -6.17
CA TYR A 222 6.81 -0.29 -6.30
C TYR A 222 6.03 0.18 -5.09
N SER A 223 6.26 1.41 -4.68
CA SER A 223 5.50 2.04 -3.61
C SER A 223 4.92 3.37 -4.05
N CYS A 224 3.70 3.63 -3.62
CA CYS A 224 3.00 4.90 -3.74
C CYS A 224 2.97 5.55 -2.36
N GLY A 225 3.64 6.68 -2.21
CA GLY A 225 3.61 7.53 -1.02
C GLY A 225 2.69 8.73 -1.24
N LEU A 226 1.89 9.05 -0.24
CA LEU A 226 0.95 10.16 -0.24
C LEU A 226 1.24 11.05 0.97
N PHE A 227 1.31 12.36 0.76
CA PHE A 227 1.61 13.33 1.78
C PHE A 227 0.55 14.44 1.83
N ASN A 228 -0.07 14.65 3.01
CA ASN A 228 -0.97 15.78 3.24
C ASN A 228 -0.17 16.98 3.78
N PRO A 229 -0.07 18.11 3.04
CA PRO A 229 0.81 19.21 3.40
C PRO A 229 0.36 19.99 4.66
N LEU A 230 -0.94 19.98 5.02
CA LEU A 230 -1.43 20.67 6.20
C LEU A 230 -1.33 19.82 7.47
N LEU A 231 -1.52 18.52 7.34
CA LEU A 231 -1.48 17.60 8.48
C LEU A 231 -0.10 17.03 8.75
N GLY A 232 0.80 17.08 7.74
CA GLY A 232 2.09 16.41 7.82
C GLY A 232 1.97 14.89 7.88
N GLU A 233 0.81 14.34 7.49
CA GLU A 233 0.54 12.92 7.49
C GLU A 233 1.02 12.29 6.20
N GLU A 234 1.65 11.12 6.32
CA GLU A 234 2.12 10.32 5.21
C GLU A 234 1.45 8.94 5.21
N GLY A 235 1.06 8.47 4.04
CA GLY A 235 0.53 7.13 3.82
C GLY A 235 1.29 6.45 2.70
N TYR A 236 1.56 5.14 2.84
CA TYR A 236 2.27 4.36 1.83
C TYR A 236 1.49 3.10 1.48
N ALA A 237 1.53 2.74 0.20
CA ALA A 237 1.06 1.46 -0.29
C ALA A 237 2.13 0.82 -1.17
N PHE A 238 2.26 -0.49 -1.07
CA PHE A 238 3.29 -1.26 -1.78
C PHE A 238 2.64 -2.30 -2.67
N VAL A 239 3.24 -2.53 -3.82
CA VAL A 239 2.89 -3.63 -4.72
C VAL A 239 4.16 -4.34 -5.15
N THR A 240 4.17 -5.66 -5.03
CA THR A 240 5.27 -6.50 -5.52
C THR A 240 4.78 -7.33 -6.68
N ILE A 241 5.45 -7.21 -7.81
CA ILE A 241 5.15 -7.96 -9.02
C ILE A 241 5.97 -9.25 -8.98
N THR A 242 5.33 -10.34 -8.54
CA THR A 242 5.98 -11.66 -8.54
C THR A 242 5.85 -12.29 -9.92
N GLY A 243 6.90 -12.21 -10.73
CA GLY A 243 6.96 -12.93 -11.99
C GLY A 243 7.28 -14.39 -11.74
N GLN A 244 6.37 -15.30 -12.07
CA GLN A 244 6.76 -16.69 -12.25
C GLN A 244 7.59 -16.79 -13.54
N ASN A 245 8.90 -16.88 -13.38
CA ASN A 245 9.78 -17.33 -14.47
C ASN A 245 9.49 -18.81 -14.77
N MET A 246 8.34 -19.10 -15.37
CA MET A 246 8.01 -20.43 -15.93
C MET A 246 8.57 -20.62 -17.34
N ALA A 247 9.52 -19.84 -17.76
CA ALA A 247 10.29 -20.17 -18.93
C ALA A 247 11.43 -21.09 -18.48
N PHE A 248 11.17 -22.38 -18.35
CA PHE A 248 12.25 -23.35 -18.55
C PHE A 248 12.91 -22.98 -19.88
N PRO A 249 14.20 -22.61 -19.91
CA PRO A 249 14.84 -22.30 -21.18
C PRO A 249 14.60 -23.52 -22.10
N PRO A 250 14.17 -23.31 -23.36
CA PRO A 250 13.85 -24.42 -24.26
C PRO A 250 14.99 -25.41 -24.38
N VAL A 251 16.22 -24.98 -24.13
CA VAL A 251 17.42 -25.80 -24.02
C VAL A 251 17.31 -26.85 -22.89
N ALA A 252 16.75 -26.50 -21.72
CA ALA A 252 16.60 -27.45 -20.61
C ALA A 252 15.61 -28.57 -20.96
N LEU A 253 14.55 -28.26 -21.69
CA LEU A 253 13.59 -29.24 -22.17
C LEU A 253 14.23 -30.20 -23.17
N TRP A 254 15.01 -29.70 -24.13
CA TRP A 254 15.71 -30.54 -25.10
C TRP A 254 16.80 -31.41 -24.46
N VAL A 255 17.51 -30.92 -23.45
CA VAL A 255 18.49 -31.67 -22.68
C VAL A 255 17.83 -32.79 -21.89
N THR A 256 16.70 -32.54 -21.21
CA THR A 256 15.99 -33.61 -20.48
C THR A 256 15.40 -34.65 -21.38
N VAL A 257 14.82 -34.27 -22.52
CA VAL A 257 14.32 -35.21 -23.53
C VAL A 257 15.47 -36.02 -24.15
N GLY A 258 16.60 -35.39 -24.47
CA GLY A 258 17.79 -36.05 -25.00
C GLY A 258 18.36 -37.07 -24.02
N LEU A 259 18.46 -36.72 -22.71
CA LEU A 259 18.92 -37.67 -21.70
C LEU A 259 17.95 -38.85 -21.52
N ALA A 260 16.64 -38.60 -21.55
CA ALA A 260 15.64 -39.67 -21.45
C ALA A 260 15.74 -40.65 -22.66
N VAL A 261 15.92 -40.14 -23.87
CA VAL A 261 16.11 -40.95 -25.07
C VAL A 261 17.41 -41.75 -24.98
N CYS A 262 18.51 -41.13 -24.55
CA CYS A 262 19.79 -41.85 -24.35
C CYS A 262 19.67 -42.98 -23.32
N LEU A 263 18.98 -42.74 -22.20
CA LEU A 263 18.72 -43.78 -21.20
C LEU A 263 17.88 -44.94 -21.76
N LEU A 264 16.85 -44.63 -22.53
CA LEU A 264 16.03 -45.64 -23.20
C LEU A 264 16.85 -46.49 -24.18
N VAL A 265 17.71 -45.89 -25.00
CA VAL A 265 18.58 -46.58 -25.92
C VAL A 265 19.57 -47.48 -25.17
N LEU A 266 20.16 -46.98 -24.07
CA LEU A 266 21.05 -47.79 -23.23
C LEU A 266 20.34 -48.98 -22.60
N LEU A 267 19.11 -48.81 -22.09
CA LEU A 267 18.31 -49.89 -21.53
C LEU A 267 17.98 -50.96 -22.58
N ILE A 268 17.64 -50.57 -23.82
CA ILE A 268 17.37 -51.49 -24.92
C ILE A 268 18.66 -52.23 -25.31
N ALA A 269 19.80 -51.54 -25.37
CA ALA A 269 21.08 -52.17 -25.67
C ALA A 269 21.48 -53.18 -24.59
N LEU A 270 21.32 -52.83 -23.31
CA LEU A 270 21.56 -53.75 -22.19
C LEU A 270 20.64 -54.97 -22.25
N ALA A 271 19.33 -54.76 -22.51
CA ALA A 271 18.39 -55.86 -22.67
C ALA A 271 18.77 -56.80 -23.85
N ALA A 272 19.22 -56.21 -24.95
CA ALA A 272 19.70 -57.00 -26.11
C ALA A 272 20.98 -57.82 -25.80
N VAL A 273 21.94 -57.25 -25.07
CA VAL A 273 23.14 -57.94 -24.62
C VAL A 273 22.78 -59.01 -23.61
N CYS A 274 21.91 -58.74 -22.62
CA CYS A 274 21.44 -59.75 -21.67
C CYS A 274 20.72 -60.92 -22.38
N SER A 275 19.85 -60.62 -23.34
CA SER A 275 19.14 -61.69 -24.10
C SER A 275 20.05 -62.49 -24.95
N ARG A 276 21.13 -61.94 -25.55
CA ARG A 276 22.17 -62.68 -26.26
C ARG A 276 22.96 -63.62 -25.32
N LYS A 277 23.35 -63.03 -24.14
CA LYS A 277 24.09 -63.88 -23.15
C LYS A 277 23.24 -64.98 -22.60
N ILE A 278 21.96 -64.78 -22.37
CA ILE A 278 21.00 -65.80 -21.91
C ILE A 278 20.86 -66.88 -23.01
N LYS A 279 20.76 -66.49 -24.30
CA LYS A 279 20.68 -67.46 -25.40
C LYS A 279 21.97 -68.32 -25.54
N GLU A 280 23.14 -67.66 -25.46
CA GLU A 280 24.43 -68.36 -25.49
C GLU A 280 24.56 -69.36 -24.34
N SER A 281 24.18 -68.93 -23.09
CA SER A 281 24.20 -69.82 -21.93
C SER A 281 23.18 -70.95 -22.03
N CYS A 282 21.98 -70.71 -22.61
CA CYS A 282 21.01 -71.78 -22.89
C CYS A 282 21.47 -72.73 -23.97
N GLU A 283 22.17 -72.27 -25.00
CA GLU A 283 22.73 -73.13 -26.04
C GLU A 283 23.92 -74.02 -25.55
N GLU A 284 24.78 -73.43 -24.66
CA GLU A 284 25.83 -74.18 -23.97
C GLU A 284 25.26 -75.28 -23.07
N ALA A 285 24.27 -74.92 -22.22
CA ALA A 285 23.57 -75.90 -21.36
C ALA A 285 22.85 -77.02 -22.17
N ARG A 286 22.37 -76.69 -23.39
CA ARG A 286 21.74 -77.65 -24.27
C ARG A 286 22.75 -78.61 -24.89
N ARG A 287 23.94 -78.11 -25.31
CA ARG A 287 25.05 -78.94 -25.82
C ARG A 287 25.54 -79.89 -24.72
N GLU A 288 25.78 -79.38 -23.50
CA GLU A 288 26.19 -80.23 -22.38
C GLU A 288 25.13 -81.29 -22.05
N ALA A 289 23.83 -80.99 -22.17
CA ALA A 289 22.77 -81.97 -22.00
C ALA A 289 22.62 -82.94 -23.14
N GLU A 290 23.00 -82.59 -24.41
CA GLU A 290 23.05 -83.47 -25.53
C GLU A 290 24.28 -84.42 -25.46
N GLU A 291 25.47 -83.92 -25.07
CA GLU A 291 26.66 -84.69 -24.81
C GLU A 291 26.48 -85.68 -23.65
N ALA A 292 25.82 -85.27 -22.58
CA ALA A 292 25.49 -86.15 -21.45
C ALA A 292 24.57 -87.34 -21.90
N LYS A 293 23.62 -87.10 -22.81
CA LYS A 293 22.73 -88.13 -23.36
C LYS A 293 23.44 -89.07 -24.27
N GLU A 294 24.39 -88.55 -25.08
CA GLU A 294 25.22 -89.45 -25.95
C GLU A 294 26.12 -90.37 -25.12
N LEU A 295 26.69 -89.87 -24.02
CA LEU A 295 27.46 -90.67 -23.07
C LEU A 295 26.60 -91.73 -22.35
N GLU A 296 25.36 -91.44 -21.97
CA GLU A 296 24.44 -92.43 -21.41
C GLU A 296 24.00 -93.46 -22.41
N GLU A 297 23.84 -93.11 -23.71
CA GLU A 297 23.57 -94.08 -24.79
C GLU A 297 24.78 -94.98 -25.10
N GLU A 298 26.01 -94.44 -25.02
CA GLU A 298 27.23 -95.32 -25.19
C GLU A 298 27.43 -96.24 -23.99
N GLU A 299 27.19 -95.82 -22.75
CA GLU A 299 27.19 -96.71 -21.58
C GLU A 299 26.12 -97.79 -21.67
N SER A 300 24.96 -97.47 -22.22
CA SER A 300 23.85 -98.42 -22.43
C SER A 300 24.22 -99.48 -23.53
N LYS A 301 25.03 -99.16 -24.51
CA LYS A 301 25.49 -100.05 -25.58
C LYS A 301 26.65 -100.99 -25.16
N THR A 302 27.44 -100.57 -24.16
CA THR A 302 28.57 -101.42 -23.65
C THR A 302 28.21 -102.28 -22.45
N GLY A 303 26.99 -102.09 -21.89
CA GLY A 303 26.49 -102.78 -20.69
C GLY A 303 25.81 -104.12 -20.94
N VAL A 304 25.95 -104.80 -22.07
CA VAL A 304 25.49 -106.23 -22.29
C VAL A 304 26.61 -107.18 -22.01
N GLY A 305 26.93 -107.49 -20.80
CA GLY A 305 27.85 -108.56 -20.47
C GLY A 305 28.46 -108.55 -19.07
N ALA A 306 27.71 -108.64 -18.03
CA ALA A 306 28.16 -109.29 -16.79
C ALA A 306 27.01 -109.35 -15.75
N ARG A 307 26.43 -110.48 -15.72
CA ARG A 307 25.47 -110.96 -14.74
C ARG A 307 26.19 -111.47 -13.52
N ARG A 308 25.67 -111.16 -12.33
CA ARG A 308 25.72 -111.95 -11.07
C ARG A 308 26.46 -111.32 -9.90
N ARG A 309 25.76 -111.11 -8.95
CA ARG A 309 25.82 -111.46 -7.49
C ARG A 309 25.93 -110.34 -6.50
N ALA A 310 24.92 -110.45 -5.66
CA ALA A 310 24.93 -110.18 -4.22
C ALA A 310 25.10 -108.70 -3.81
N GLY A 311 24.18 -108.27 -3.15
CA GLY A 311 23.81 -108.37 -1.78
C GLY A 311 23.66 -106.99 -1.18
N ASP A 312 22.50 -106.68 -0.78
CA ASP A 312 22.10 -106.11 0.47
C ASP A 312 22.81 -104.84 1.01
N GLU A 313 21.99 -104.04 1.52
CA GLU A 313 22.10 -103.02 2.55
C GLU A 313 22.26 -101.54 2.15
N SER A 314 21.23 -100.87 2.68
CA SER A 314 21.16 -99.48 3.20
C SER A 314 21.26 -98.36 2.13
N GLY A 315 20.24 -97.66 1.85
CA GLY A 315 19.48 -96.90 2.77
C GLY A 315 19.90 -95.45 2.74
N GLY A 316 19.14 -94.61 2.14
CA GLY A 316 19.04 -93.29 2.63
C GLY A 316 19.98 -92.24 1.96
N SER A 317 19.35 -91.26 1.51
CA SER A 317 19.94 -89.87 1.34
C SER A 317 20.53 -89.51 -0.02
N ALA A 318 19.64 -89.38 -0.98
CA ALA A 318 19.97 -88.62 -2.19
C ALA A 318 18.77 -87.83 -2.75
N TYR A 319 17.68 -87.71 -1.97
CA TYR A 319 16.49 -86.93 -2.39
C TYR A 319 16.25 -85.64 -1.59
N SER A 320 17.20 -85.11 -0.80
CA SER A 320 17.00 -83.92 -0.04
C SER A 320 17.81 -82.68 -0.45
N LEU A 321 18.52 -82.70 -1.59
CA LEU A 321 19.34 -81.54 -2.00
C LEU A 321 18.87 -80.81 -3.25
N ILE A 322 17.68 -81.14 -3.79
CA ILE A 322 17.07 -80.38 -4.93
C ILE A 322 15.88 -79.52 -4.54
N GLN A 323 15.50 -79.52 -3.25
CA GLN A 323 14.34 -78.75 -2.81
C GLN A 323 14.67 -77.52 -1.99
N GLU A 324 15.94 -77.07 -1.86
CA GLU A 324 16.33 -75.96 -1.02
C GLU A 324 16.90 -74.71 -1.80
N VAL A 325 16.87 -74.72 -3.15
CA VAL A 325 17.26 -73.53 -3.95
C VAL A 325 16.07 -72.86 -4.61
N GLY A 326 14.83 -73.34 -4.39
CA GLY A 326 13.59 -72.80 -4.97
C GLY A 326 12.76 -71.88 -4.07
N GLY A 327 13.24 -71.52 -2.89
CA GLY A 327 12.38 -70.83 -1.93
C GLY A 327 13.04 -69.69 -1.14
N LYS A 328 13.52 -68.64 -1.78
CA LYS A 328 13.68 -67.35 -1.12
C LYS A 328 13.89 -66.29 -2.18
N ASN A 329 12.86 -65.52 -2.46
CA ASN A 329 12.78 -64.10 -2.76
C ASN A 329 11.61 -63.84 -3.70
N VAL A 330 10.38 -63.95 -3.17
CA VAL A 330 9.26 -63.15 -3.63
C VAL A 330 8.96 -62.19 -2.51
N MET A 331 9.72 -61.07 -2.48
CA MET A 331 9.28 -59.89 -1.77
C MET A 331 8.17 -59.23 -2.61
N GLY A 332 7.00 -59.15 -2.01
CA GLY A 332 5.82 -58.52 -2.58
C GLY A 332 6.07 -57.09 -2.98
N PHE A 333 5.94 -56.78 -4.22
CA PHE A 333 5.64 -55.44 -4.71
C PHE A 333 4.15 -55.23 -4.46
N LYS A 334 3.86 -54.41 -3.42
CA LYS A 334 2.56 -53.81 -3.20
C LYS A 334 2.42 -52.74 -4.26
N GLU A 335 1.56 -52.93 -5.23
CA GLU A 335 1.11 -51.89 -6.17
C GLU A 335 0.45 -50.79 -5.38
N GLU A 336 1.16 -49.70 -5.16
CA GLU A 336 0.58 -48.38 -4.86
C GLU A 336 0.34 -47.71 -6.22
N ASN A 337 -0.86 -47.87 -6.74
CA ASN A 337 -1.42 -47.06 -7.83
C ASN A 337 -1.64 -45.62 -7.33
N ALA A 338 -0.57 -44.82 -7.31
CA ALA A 338 -0.71 -43.38 -7.30
C ALA A 338 -1.06 -42.96 -8.73
N SER A 339 -2.30 -42.51 -8.89
CA SER A 339 -2.80 -41.98 -10.16
C SER A 339 -1.91 -40.86 -10.64
N LEU A 340 -1.57 -40.86 -11.92
CA LEU A 340 -0.86 -39.77 -12.61
C LEU A 340 -1.58 -38.42 -12.45
N GLU A 341 -2.86 -38.39 -12.06
CA GLU A 341 -3.62 -37.17 -11.74
C GLU A 341 -3.19 -36.51 -10.44
N ASP A 342 -2.70 -37.25 -9.44
CA ASP A 342 -2.24 -36.66 -8.17
C ASP A 342 -0.88 -35.98 -8.30
N ILE A 343 -0.06 -36.42 -9.27
CA ILE A 343 1.23 -35.78 -9.59
C ILE A 343 1.01 -34.49 -10.39
N PHE A 344 -0.03 -34.45 -11.25
CA PHE A 344 -0.37 -33.25 -12.03
C PHE A 344 -1.01 -32.15 -11.17
N ASN A 345 -1.80 -32.47 -10.15
CA ASN A 345 -2.44 -31.50 -9.27
C ASN A 345 -1.49 -30.89 -8.21
N GLY A 346 -0.38 -31.53 -7.92
CA GLY A 346 0.68 -30.99 -7.07
C GLY A 346 1.59 -29.96 -7.74
N LEU A 347 1.58 -29.86 -9.07
CA LEU A 347 2.46 -28.99 -9.87
C LEU A 347 1.80 -27.70 -10.34
N ILE A 348 0.47 -27.55 -10.20
CA ILE A 348 -0.28 -26.35 -10.57
C ILE A 348 -1.07 -25.89 -9.35
N GLY A 349 -0.38 -25.34 -8.36
CA GLY A 349 -1.00 -24.61 -7.26
C GLY A 349 -1.59 -23.29 -7.78
N PRO A 350 -2.82 -22.88 -7.34
CA PRO A 350 -3.40 -21.63 -7.77
C PRO A 350 -2.56 -20.44 -7.29
N LEU A 351 -2.30 -19.51 -8.20
CA LEU A 351 -1.71 -18.19 -7.92
C LEU A 351 -2.46 -17.53 -6.75
N LYS A 352 -1.89 -17.55 -5.54
CA LYS A 352 -2.31 -16.69 -4.44
C LYS A 352 -1.58 -15.38 -4.57
N MET A 353 -2.30 -14.35 -5.04
CA MET A 353 -1.88 -12.96 -4.82
C MET A 353 -1.91 -12.69 -3.31
N ASN A 354 -0.74 -12.53 -2.71
CA ASN A 354 -0.62 -11.99 -1.36
C ASN A 354 -0.62 -10.46 -1.47
N VAL A 355 -1.80 -9.86 -1.34
CA VAL A 355 -1.93 -8.47 -0.95
C VAL A 355 -1.60 -8.45 0.54
N GLY A 356 -0.39 -8.08 0.89
CA GLY A 356 0.03 -7.88 2.27
C GLY A 356 -0.84 -6.82 2.91
N LYS A 357 -1.73 -7.27 3.80
CA LYS A 357 -2.38 -6.45 4.81
C LYS A 357 -1.52 -6.57 6.05
N ASP A 358 -0.58 -5.67 6.18
CA ASP A 358 0.07 -5.44 7.46
C ASP A 358 -0.50 -4.17 8.10
N PHE A 359 -0.89 -4.32 9.36
CA PHE A 359 -1.53 -3.35 10.26
C PHE A 359 -0.63 -2.18 10.63
#